data_b420658a89a432e6216f6ee39489ae1b
#
_entry.id   b420658a89a432e6216f6ee39489ae1b
#
_cell.length_a   1.000
_cell.length_b   1.000
_cell.length_c   1.000
_cell.angle_alpha   90.00
_cell.angle_beta   90.00
_cell.angle_gamma   90.00
#
_symmetry.space_group_name_H-M   'P 1'
#
loop_
_entity.id
_entity.type
_entity.pdbx_description
1 polymer ?
#
loop_
_entity_poly.entity_id
_entity_poly.type
_entity_poly.pdbx_seq_one_letter_code
_entity_poly.pdbx_strand_id
1 'polypeptide(L)'
;CSSSSNTARKFSTRCAERMQTNLADFIKDTPEGREAEAILRACVHCGFCTATCPTYQLLGDELDGPRGRIYLIKQVLEGASASVRTQLHLDRCLGCRSCETTCPSGVRYGRLLDIGRHIVDSRVGRGAVETLARRTLRTVIPNPSLFAPLLKLGQSTRALLPATLKRKVPPAANATPWPTGTHARRMLVLDGCAQASLSPNTNAAAARVLDRLGITLLRAPRAGCCG
;
A
#
# COMPACT_ATOMS: atom_id res chain seq x y z
N CYS A 1 6.44 -38.95 1.05
CA CYS A 1 7.64 -38.95 1.91
C CYS A 1 7.66 -40.19 2.77
N SER A 2 8.26 -41.31 2.28
CA SER A 2 8.48 -42.53 3.04
C SER A 2 9.95 -42.66 3.43
N SER A 3 10.13 -42.73 4.73
CA SER A 3 11.19 -43.33 5.54
C SER A 3 12.60 -43.49 4.97
N SER A 4 13.45 -42.60 5.39
CA SER A 4 14.80 -42.92 5.84
C SER A 4 15.23 -41.80 6.79
N SER A 5 15.54 -42.10 8.03
CA SER A 5 15.79 -41.17 9.14
C SER A 5 16.91 -40.15 8.90
N ASN A 6 17.81 -40.39 7.94
CA ASN A 6 18.89 -39.47 7.56
C ASN A 6 18.50 -38.48 6.47
N THR A 7 17.55 -38.84 5.60
CA THR A 7 17.05 -37.96 4.51
C THR A 7 16.08 -36.92 5.06
N ALA A 8 15.25 -37.29 6.03
CA ALA A 8 14.31 -36.39 6.69
C ALA A 8 15.01 -35.27 7.48
N ARG A 9 16.16 -35.60 8.13
CA ARG A 9 16.97 -34.62 8.86
C ARG A 9 17.65 -33.61 7.92
N LYS A 10 18.12 -34.05 6.73
CA LYS A 10 18.67 -33.16 5.69
C LYS A 10 17.60 -32.30 5.00
N PHE A 11 16.37 -32.81 4.86
CA PHE A 11 15.26 -32.04 4.26
C PHE A 11 14.73 -30.98 5.22
N SER A 12 14.63 -31.28 6.52
CA SER A 12 14.24 -30.34 7.56
C SER A 12 15.22 -29.16 7.69
N THR A 13 16.52 -29.40 7.55
CA THR A 13 17.54 -28.34 7.60
C THR A 13 17.54 -27.44 6.35
N ARG A 14 17.17 -27.98 5.16
CA ARG A 14 17.06 -27.17 3.93
C ARG A 14 15.80 -26.30 3.89
N CYS A 15 14.72 -26.70 4.52
CA CYS A 15 13.50 -25.86 4.62
C CYS A 15 13.64 -24.71 5.63
N ALA A 16 14.67 -24.70 6.46
CA ALA A 16 14.90 -23.70 7.49
C ALA A 16 16.05 -22.73 7.18
N GLU A 17 16.59 -22.75 5.95
CA GLU A 17 17.60 -21.75 5.56
C GLU A 17 16.93 -20.38 5.44
N ARG A 18 17.02 -19.62 6.54
CA ARG A 18 16.69 -18.18 6.56
C ARG A 18 17.54 -17.48 5.51
N MET A 19 16.95 -16.45 4.86
CA MET A 19 17.68 -15.66 3.88
C MET A 19 18.96 -15.08 4.50
N GLN A 20 20.11 -15.41 3.92
CA GLN A 20 21.37 -14.81 4.33
C GLN A 20 21.42 -13.37 3.80
N THR A 21 21.90 -12.47 4.64
CA THR A 21 22.02 -11.04 4.33
C THR A 21 23.40 -10.56 4.71
N ASN A 22 23.98 -9.74 3.85
CA ASN A 22 25.25 -9.06 4.09
C ASN A 22 25.09 -7.57 3.76
N LEU A 23 24.57 -6.80 4.72
CA LEU A 23 24.28 -5.40 4.51
C LEU A 23 25.56 -4.60 4.27
N ALA A 24 25.48 -3.67 3.32
CA ALA A 24 26.56 -2.74 3.00
C ALA A 24 26.74 -1.70 4.12
N ASP A 25 27.97 -1.16 4.24
CA ASP A 25 28.38 -0.26 5.34
C ASP A 25 27.51 0.99 5.49
N PHE A 26 26.91 1.49 4.40
CA PHE A 26 26.06 2.69 4.44
C PHE A 26 24.80 2.52 5.30
N ILE A 27 24.35 1.29 5.56
CA ILE A 27 23.10 1.00 6.28
C ILE A 27 23.25 0.00 7.43
N LYS A 28 24.32 -0.81 7.43
CA LYS A 28 24.53 -1.91 8.36
C LYS A 28 24.32 -1.55 9.83
N ASP A 29 24.83 -0.39 10.25
CA ASP A 29 24.83 0.02 11.65
C ASP A 29 23.70 0.99 12.00
N THR A 30 22.79 1.26 11.03
CA THR A 30 21.63 2.13 11.26
C THR A 30 20.46 1.36 11.90
N PRO A 31 19.54 2.03 12.61
CA PRO A 31 18.33 1.41 13.13
C PRO A 31 17.49 0.78 12.01
N GLU A 32 17.36 1.47 10.87
CA GLU A 32 16.63 1.00 9.70
C GLU A 32 17.28 -0.24 9.08
N GLY A 33 18.61 -0.28 9.04
CA GLY A 33 19.37 -1.43 8.53
C GLY A 33 19.16 -2.68 9.39
N ARG A 34 19.28 -2.56 10.70
CA ARG A 34 19.03 -3.67 11.63
C ARG A 34 17.58 -4.18 11.52
N GLU A 35 16.60 -3.27 11.40
CA GLU A 35 15.21 -3.65 11.21
C GLU A 35 14.99 -4.35 9.87
N ALA A 36 15.54 -3.82 8.78
CA ALA A 36 15.46 -4.41 7.44
C ALA A 36 16.10 -5.81 7.42
N GLU A 37 17.27 -5.99 8.05
CA GLU A 37 17.94 -7.27 8.16
C GLU A 37 17.09 -8.30 8.90
N ALA A 38 16.50 -7.93 10.03
CA ALA A 38 15.61 -8.81 10.78
C ALA A 38 14.39 -9.25 9.95
N ILE A 39 13.81 -8.33 9.16
CA ILE A 39 12.69 -8.64 8.27
C ILE A 39 13.13 -9.54 7.11
N LEU A 40 14.27 -9.27 6.48
CA LEU A 40 14.81 -10.07 5.40
C LEU A 40 15.10 -11.49 5.87
N ARG A 41 15.73 -11.66 7.03
CA ARG A 41 16.05 -12.98 7.62
C ARG A 41 14.80 -13.78 8.01
N ALA A 42 13.67 -13.13 8.24
CA ALA A 42 12.39 -13.83 8.47
C ALA A 42 11.82 -14.45 7.19
N CYS A 43 12.21 -13.96 6.01
CA CYS A 43 11.69 -14.46 4.73
C CYS A 43 12.38 -15.77 4.32
N VAL A 44 11.59 -16.82 4.08
CA VAL A 44 12.05 -18.13 3.58
C VAL A 44 11.76 -18.32 2.08
N HIS A 45 11.42 -17.28 1.37
CA HIS A 45 11.12 -17.28 -0.08
C HIS A 45 10.08 -18.32 -0.55
N CYS A 46 9.14 -18.75 0.31
CA CYS A 46 8.14 -19.77 0.00
C CYS A 46 7.16 -19.38 -1.14
N GLY A 47 6.96 -18.09 -1.39
CA GLY A 47 6.10 -17.60 -2.47
C GLY A 47 4.61 -17.48 -2.13
N PHE A 48 4.12 -17.85 -0.95
CA PHE A 48 2.69 -17.71 -0.59
C PHE A 48 2.15 -16.30 -0.74
N CYS A 49 2.99 -15.31 -0.53
CA CYS A 49 2.64 -13.90 -0.68
C CYS A 49 2.30 -13.49 -2.12
N THR A 50 2.73 -14.23 -3.14
CA THR A 50 2.45 -13.91 -4.55
C THR A 50 0.99 -14.19 -4.90
N ALA A 51 0.38 -15.22 -4.30
CA ALA A 51 -1.02 -15.61 -4.54
C ALA A 51 -2.03 -14.52 -4.13
N THR A 52 -1.68 -13.66 -3.16
CA THR A 52 -2.56 -12.58 -2.67
C THR A 52 -2.15 -11.19 -3.18
N CYS A 53 -1.12 -11.11 -4.01
CA CYS A 53 -0.62 -9.83 -4.50
C CYS A 53 -1.36 -9.39 -5.78
N PRO A 54 -2.15 -8.30 -5.74
CA PRO A 54 -2.90 -7.87 -6.91
C PRO A 54 -2.00 -7.43 -8.08
N THR A 55 -0.85 -6.82 -7.80
CA THR A 55 0.08 -6.39 -8.86
C THR A 55 0.77 -7.58 -9.54
N TYR A 56 1.10 -8.62 -8.79
CA TYR A 56 1.62 -9.87 -9.37
C TYR A 56 0.57 -10.56 -10.24
N GLN A 57 -0.67 -10.66 -9.77
CA GLN A 57 -1.77 -11.29 -10.52
C GLN A 57 -2.09 -10.56 -11.83
N LEU A 58 -1.99 -9.22 -11.84
CA LEU A 58 -2.30 -8.42 -13.02
C LEU A 58 -1.15 -8.38 -14.04
N LEU A 59 0.10 -8.36 -13.58
CA LEU A 59 1.26 -8.12 -14.43
C LEU A 59 2.04 -9.40 -14.79
N GLY A 60 1.91 -10.46 -13.99
CA GLY A 60 2.61 -11.73 -14.18
C GLY A 60 4.13 -11.64 -13.99
N ASP A 61 4.66 -10.51 -13.53
CA ASP A 61 6.09 -10.30 -13.32
C ASP A 61 6.46 -10.59 -11.86
N GLU A 62 7.43 -11.46 -11.65
CA GLU A 62 7.91 -11.82 -10.30
C GLU A 62 8.43 -10.60 -9.53
N LEU A 63 9.07 -9.64 -10.22
CA LEU A 63 9.58 -8.41 -9.62
C LEU A 63 8.45 -7.45 -9.18
N ASP A 64 7.24 -7.63 -9.70
CA ASP A 64 6.04 -6.92 -9.26
C ASP A 64 5.28 -7.67 -8.13
N GLY A 65 5.81 -8.82 -7.70
CA GLY A 65 5.38 -9.57 -6.53
C GLY A 65 6.12 -9.18 -5.24
N PRO A 66 5.60 -9.53 -4.05
CA PRO A 66 6.28 -9.22 -2.78
C PRO A 66 7.62 -9.92 -2.66
N ARG A 67 7.73 -11.18 -3.08
CA ARG A 67 8.97 -11.97 -3.04
C ARG A 67 10.06 -11.34 -3.91
N GLY A 68 9.75 -10.96 -5.14
CA GLY A 68 10.70 -10.30 -6.04
C GLY A 68 11.12 -8.93 -5.52
N ARG A 69 10.18 -8.13 -4.97
CA ARG A 69 10.50 -6.84 -4.36
C ARG A 69 11.39 -6.99 -3.11
N ILE A 70 11.17 -7.99 -2.27
CA ILE A 70 12.07 -8.32 -1.15
C ILE A 70 13.48 -8.57 -1.68
N TYR A 71 13.62 -9.32 -2.77
CA TYR A 71 14.91 -9.60 -3.39
C TYR A 71 15.57 -8.34 -3.94
N LEU A 72 14.83 -7.48 -4.63
CA LEU A 72 15.34 -6.20 -5.13
C LEU A 72 15.82 -5.30 -3.99
N ILE A 73 15.05 -5.19 -2.91
CA ILE A 73 15.44 -4.41 -1.73
C ILE A 73 16.71 -5.01 -1.10
N LYS A 74 16.75 -6.33 -0.92
CA LYS A 74 17.94 -7.02 -0.42
C LYS A 74 19.19 -6.65 -1.21
N GLN A 75 19.15 -6.77 -2.53
CA GLN A 75 20.29 -6.43 -3.39
C GLN A 75 20.76 -4.98 -3.18
N VAL A 76 19.84 -4.03 -3.12
CA VAL A 76 20.18 -2.61 -2.89
C VAL A 76 20.80 -2.41 -1.51
N LEU A 77 20.30 -3.07 -0.48
CA LEU A 77 20.84 -3.01 0.88
C LEU A 77 22.21 -3.68 1.01
N GLU A 78 22.51 -4.66 0.16
CA GLU A 78 23.81 -5.33 0.06
C GLU A 78 24.83 -4.58 -0.82
N GLY A 79 24.45 -3.40 -1.33
CA GLY A 79 25.36 -2.52 -2.06
C GLY A 79 25.21 -2.54 -3.58
N ALA A 80 24.25 -3.31 -4.13
CA ALA A 80 23.96 -3.23 -5.56
C ALA A 80 23.42 -1.85 -5.95
N SER A 81 23.72 -1.41 -7.17
CA SER A 81 23.22 -0.14 -7.69
C SER A 81 21.71 -0.19 -7.87
N ALA A 82 21.00 0.78 -7.29
CA ALA A 82 19.59 0.97 -7.54
C ALA A 82 19.38 1.53 -8.96
N SER A 83 18.42 0.99 -9.69
CA SER A 83 18.07 1.44 -11.03
C SER A 83 16.67 2.04 -11.09
N VAL A 84 16.37 2.82 -12.14
CA VAL A 84 15.01 3.30 -12.43
C VAL A 84 14.02 2.14 -12.52
N ARG A 85 14.47 0.98 -13.01
CA ARG A 85 13.64 -0.22 -13.08
C ARG A 85 13.32 -0.79 -11.69
N THR A 86 14.31 -0.81 -10.80
CA THR A 86 14.09 -1.17 -9.38
C THR A 86 13.06 -0.24 -8.74
N GLN A 87 13.22 1.08 -8.94
CA GLN A 87 12.27 2.09 -8.44
C GLN A 87 10.85 1.85 -8.98
N LEU A 88 10.71 1.56 -10.28
CA LEU A 88 9.43 1.27 -10.92
C LEU A 88 8.71 0.07 -10.27
N HIS A 89 9.41 -1.04 -10.04
CA HIS A 89 8.81 -2.22 -9.41
C HIS A 89 8.38 -1.95 -7.96
N LEU A 90 9.15 -1.17 -7.21
CA LEU A 90 8.75 -0.77 -5.85
C LEU A 90 7.56 0.19 -5.86
N ASP A 91 7.51 1.14 -6.80
CA ASP A 91 6.42 2.11 -6.94
C ASP A 91 5.08 1.47 -7.31
N ARG A 92 5.09 0.40 -8.09
CA ARG A 92 3.88 -0.36 -8.46
C ARG A 92 3.21 -1.06 -7.28
N CYS A 93 3.88 -1.20 -6.15
CA CYS A 93 3.25 -1.79 -4.97
C CYS A 93 2.15 -0.87 -4.40
N LEU A 94 0.95 -1.41 -4.24
CA LEU A 94 -0.21 -0.69 -3.72
C LEU A 94 -0.17 -0.46 -2.20
N GLY A 95 0.77 -1.05 -1.48
CA GLY A 95 0.84 -0.95 -0.01
C GLY A 95 -0.33 -1.62 0.72
N CYS A 96 -1.08 -2.50 0.07
CA CYS A 96 -2.29 -3.13 0.61
C CYS A 96 -2.04 -4.14 1.74
N ARG A 97 -0.80 -4.58 1.95
CA ARG A 97 -0.33 -5.54 2.97
C ARG A 97 -0.99 -6.92 2.95
N SER A 98 -1.77 -7.28 1.93
CA SER A 98 -2.36 -8.62 1.82
C SER A 98 -1.32 -9.74 1.86
N CYS A 99 -0.08 -9.46 1.43
CA CYS A 99 1.04 -10.38 1.51
C CYS A 99 1.52 -10.66 2.95
N GLU A 100 1.32 -9.73 3.89
CA GLU A 100 1.68 -9.92 5.31
C GLU A 100 0.74 -10.89 5.99
N THR A 101 -0.56 -10.78 5.74
CA THR A 101 -1.58 -11.65 6.35
C THR A 101 -1.46 -13.10 5.89
N THR A 102 -0.94 -13.33 4.68
CA THR A 102 -0.74 -14.67 4.11
C THR A 102 0.62 -15.28 4.48
N CYS A 103 1.54 -14.48 5.01
CA CYS A 103 2.90 -14.93 5.27
C CYS A 103 3.00 -15.80 6.52
N PRO A 104 3.35 -17.11 6.41
CA PRO A 104 3.50 -17.98 7.57
C PRO A 104 4.71 -17.63 8.44
N SER A 105 5.69 -16.91 7.88
CA SER A 105 6.90 -16.47 8.58
C SER A 105 6.77 -15.07 9.20
N GLY A 106 5.60 -14.44 9.10
CA GLY A 106 5.33 -13.13 9.72
C GLY A 106 6.21 -11.98 9.19
N VAL A 107 6.60 -12.01 7.90
CA VAL A 107 7.43 -10.97 7.29
C VAL A 107 6.69 -9.63 7.27
N ARG A 108 7.21 -8.61 7.93
CA ARG A 108 6.67 -7.24 7.92
C ARG A 108 7.06 -6.51 6.62
N TYR A 109 6.47 -6.97 5.52
CA TYR A 109 6.81 -6.50 4.18
C TYR A 109 6.59 -4.99 3.99
N GLY A 110 5.51 -4.43 4.52
CA GLY A 110 5.21 -3.00 4.40
C GLY A 110 6.35 -2.13 4.94
N ARG A 111 6.88 -2.50 6.10
CA ARG A 111 8.01 -1.77 6.70
C ARG A 111 9.29 -1.90 5.88
N LEU A 112 9.58 -3.10 5.37
CA LEU A 112 10.73 -3.31 4.48
C LEU A 112 10.59 -2.49 3.19
N LEU A 113 9.37 -2.42 2.63
CA LEU A 113 9.08 -1.63 1.44
C LEU A 113 9.32 -0.13 1.68
N ASP A 114 8.92 0.40 2.85
CA ASP A 114 9.13 1.81 3.20
C ASP A 114 10.62 2.15 3.26
N ILE A 115 11.42 1.30 3.92
CA ILE A 115 12.88 1.44 3.97
C ILE A 115 13.48 1.36 2.57
N GLY A 116 13.08 0.35 1.79
CA GLY A 116 13.58 0.14 0.43
C GLY A 116 13.25 1.29 -0.50
N ARG A 117 12.03 1.81 -0.47
CA ARG A 117 11.62 2.99 -1.26
C ARG A 117 12.43 4.22 -0.90
N HIS A 118 12.60 4.48 0.39
CA HIS A 118 13.39 5.64 0.85
C HIS A 118 14.82 5.61 0.30
N ILE A 119 15.49 4.47 0.39
CA ILE A 119 16.87 4.30 -0.09
C ILE A 119 16.94 4.37 -1.62
N VAL A 120 16.04 3.70 -2.32
CA VAL A 120 16.03 3.72 -3.80
C VAL A 120 15.72 5.13 -4.31
N ASP A 121 14.75 5.84 -3.73
CA ASP A 121 14.42 7.21 -4.13
C ASP A 121 15.57 8.20 -3.89
N SER A 122 16.34 8.03 -2.81
CA SER A 122 17.52 8.87 -2.55
C SER A 122 18.66 8.64 -3.53
N ARG A 123 18.78 7.44 -4.10
CA ARG A 123 19.88 7.06 -5.01
C ARG A 123 19.56 7.29 -6.48
N VAL A 124 18.34 6.99 -6.90
CA VAL A 124 17.94 7.07 -8.31
C VAL A 124 17.48 8.48 -8.66
N GLY A 125 16.84 9.17 -7.71
CA GLY A 125 16.18 10.46 -7.95
C GLY A 125 14.92 10.29 -8.81
N ARG A 126 14.27 11.41 -9.11
CA ARG A 126 13.07 11.47 -9.98
C ARG A 126 13.12 12.70 -10.86
N GLY A 127 12.53 12.58 -12.05
CA GLY A 127 12.41 13.73 -12.94
C GLY A 127 11.60 14.88 -12.31
N ALA A 128 11.91 16.12 -12.71
CA ALA A 128 11.28 17.32 -12.15
C ALA A 128 9.75 17.31 -12.28
N VAL A 129 9.22 16.86 -13.42
CA VAL A 129 7.78 16.78 -13.68
C VAL A 129 7.10 15.77 -12.75
N GLU A 130 7.70 14.60 -12.57
CA GLU A 130 7.18 13.57 -11.67
C GLU A 130 7.22 14.06 -10.21
N THR A 131 8.30 14.68 -9.80
CA THR A 131 8.46 15.25 -8.46
C THR A 131 7.40 16.32 -8.19
N LEU A 132 7.16 17.22 -9.15
CA LEU A 132 6.12 18.24 -9.05
C LEU A 132 4.73 17.61 -8.95
N ALA A 133 4.42 16.65 -9.82
CA ALA A 133 3.12 15.96 -9.81
C ALA A 133 2.87 15.24 -8.47
N ARG A 134 3.86 14.51 -7.95
CA ARG A 134 3.76 13.85 -6.64
C ARG A 134 3.59 14.85 -5.49
N ARG A 135 4.34 15.96 -5.51
CA ARG A 135 4.21 17.03 -4.51
C ARG A 135 2.82 17.65 -4.56
N THR A 136 2.30 17.96 -5.75
CA THR A 136 0.95 18.50 -5.92
C THR A 136 -0.12 17.54 -5.40
N LEU A 137 -0.05 16.26 -5.76
CA LEU A 137 -0.99 15.23 -5.26
C LEU A 137 -0.94 15.11 -3.73
N ARG A 138 0.26 15.09 -3.14
CA ARG A 138 0.45 15.01 -1.68
C ARG A 138 -0.08 16.24 -0.93
N THR A 139 -0.15 17.38 -1.59
CA THR A 139 -0.68 18.62 -0.99
C THR A 139 -2.19 18.73 -1.21
N VAL A 140 -2.69 18.40 -2.40
CA VAL A 140 -4.09 18.64 -2.78
C VAL A 140 -5.02 17.56 -2.20
N ILE A 141 -4.66 16.28 -2.34
CA ILE A 141 -5.57 15.18 -1.97
C ILE A 141 -5.91 15.16 -0.47
N PRO A 142 -4.95 15.35 0.47
CA PRO A 142 -5.27 15.33 1.90
C PRO A 142 -6.04 16.56 2.38
N ASN A 143 -6.09 17.64 1.59
CA ASN A 143 -6.77 18.87 1.94
C ASN A 143 -8.15 18.97 1.29
N PRO A 144 -9.24 18.67 2.00
CA PRO A 144 -10.60 18.71 1.44
C PRO A 144 -10.99 20.09 0.90
N SER A 145 -10.48 21.17 1.51
CA SER A 145 -10.71 22.55 1.07
C SER A 145 -10.10 22.88 -0.30
N LEU A 146 -9.03 22.17 -0.70
CA LEU A 146 -8.42 22.29 -2.02
C LEU A 146 -8.97 21.25 -2.99
N PHE A 147 -9.12 20.03 -2.52
CA PHE A 147 -9.51 18.90 -3.36
C PHE A 147 -10.95 19.00 -3.86
N ALA A 148 -11.91 19.34 -2.98
CA ALA A 148 -13.33 19.39 -3.33
C ALA A 148 -13.65 20.43 -4.42
N PRO A 149 -13.19 21.69 -4.36
CA PRO A 149 -13.45 22.66 -5.42
C PRO A 149 -12.75 22.30 -6.74
N LEU A 150 -11.51 21.78 -6.70
CA LEU A 150 -10.80 21.33 -7.89
C LEU A 150 -11.52 20.15 -8.57
N LEU A 151 -12.03 19.19 -7.77
CA LEU A 151 -12.81 18.08 -8.29
C LEU A 151 -14.12 18.57 -8.92
N LYS A 152 -14.85 19.48 -8.27
CA LYS A 152 -16.08 20.07 -8.82
C LYS A 152 -15.82 20.80 -10.14
N LEU A 153 -14.73 21.57 -10.22
CA LEU A 153 -14.33 22.23 -11.46
C LEU A 153 -14.02 21.20 -12.56
N GLY A 154 -13.29 20.14 -12.26
CA GLY A 154 -13.04 19.05 -13.21
C GLY A 154 -14.31 18.32 -13.63
N GLN A 155 -15.28 18.15 -12.73
CA GLN A 155 -16.57 17.54 -13.01
C GLN A 155 -17.46 18.42 -13.89
N SER A 156 -17.50 19.73 -13.65
CA SER A 156 -18.30 20.68 -14.46
C SER A 156 -17.76 20.82 -15.89
N THR A 157 -16.42 20.78 -16.05
CA THR A 157 -15.75 20.84 -17.36
C THR A 157 -15.60 19.49 -18.04
N ARG A 158 -16.09 18.40 -17.43
CA ARG A 158 -15.89 17.02 -17.88
C ARG A 158 -16.35 16.76 -19.33
N ALA A 159 -17.37 17.48 -19.79
CA ALA A 159 -17.87 17.36 -21.16
C ALA A 159 -16.82 17.82 -22.21
N LEU A 160 -16.00 18.80 -21.85
CA LEU A 160 -14.99 19.41 -22.72
C LEU A 160 -13.64 18.66 -22.66
N LEU A 161 -13.46 17.71 -21.73
CA LEU A 161 -12.19 17.00 -21.54
C LEU A 161 -11.98 15.93 -22.62
N PRO A 162 -10.73 15.74 -23.11
CA PRO A 162 -10.38 14.61 -23.94
C PRO A 162 -10.71 13.27 -23.27
N ALA A 163 -10.98 12.22 -24.05
CA ALA A 163 -11.43 10.90 -23.56
C ALA A 163 -10.50 10.29 -22.49
N THR A 164 -9.19 10.52 -22.59
CA THR A 164 -8.18 10.05 -21.64
C THR A 164 -8.30 10.71 -20.26
N LEU A 165 -8.57 12.01 -20.21
CA LEU A 165 -8.78 12.78 -18.98
C LEU A 165 -10.19 12.57 -18.42
N LYS A 166 -11.21 12.49 -19.31
CA LYS A 166 -12.60 12.20 -18.92
C LYS A 166 -12.75 10.91 -18.13
N ARG A 167 -11.95 9.87 -18.44
CA ARG A 167 -11.92 8.60 -17.68
C ARG A 167 -11.33 8.74 -16.27
N LYS A 168 -10.47 9.73 -16.06
CA LYS A 168 -9.82 9.97 -14.75
C LYS A 168 -10.66 10.85 -13.82
N VAL A 169 -11.59 11.63 -14.35
CA VAL A 169 -12.50 12.47 -13.57
C VAL A 169 -13.85 11.76 -13.43
N PRO A 170 -14.19 11.25 -12.23
CA PRO A 170 -15.46 10.56 -12.01
C PRO A 170 -16.64 11.54 -12.18
N PRO A 171 -17.84 11.05 -12.57
CA PRO A 171 -19.03 11.88 -12.59
C PRO A 171 -19.36 12.37 -11.16
N ALA A 172 -20.07 13.49 -11.07
CA ALA A 172 -20.57 13.98 -9.80
C ALA A 172 -21.52 12.95 -9.17
N ALA A 173 -21.28 12.62 -7.92
CA ALA A 173 -22.12 11.71 -7.15
C ALA A 173 -22.69 12.43 -5.94
N ASN A 174 -23.99 12.26 -5.68
CA ASN A 174 -24.68 12.82 -4.53
C ASN A 174 -24.75 11.78 -3.40
N ALA A 175 -24.60 12.24 -2.16
CA ALA A 175 -24.88 11.39 -1.01
C ALA A 175 -26.41 11.30 -0.81
N THR A 176 -26.89 10.12 -0.48
CA THR A 176 -28.25 9.96 0.03
C THR A 176 -28.37 10.53 1.45
N PRO A 177 -29.59 10.88 1.91
CA PRO A 177 -29.79 11.40 3.25
C PRO A 177 -29.19 10.50 4.33
N TRP A 178 -28.60 11.12 5.35
CA TRP A 178 -28.10 10.44 6.54
C TRP A 178 -29.28 10.06 7.42
N PRO A 179 -29.30 8.84 8.03
CA PRO A 179 -30.39 8.45 8.91
C PRO A 179 -30.45 9.36 10.15
N THR A 180 -31.65 9.63 10.61
CA THR A 180 -31.93 10.49 11.77
C THR A 180 -32.16 9.68 13.06
N GLY A 181 -32.21 8.34 12.96
CA GLY A 181 -32.39 7.44 14.09
C GLY A 181 -31.25 7.53 15.10
N THR A 182 -31.59 7.48 16.38
CA THR A 182 -30.62 7.42 17.48
C THR A 182 -30.77 6.12 18.23
N HIS A 183 -29.64 5.39 18.37
CA HIS A 183 -29.59 4.10 19.03
C HIS A 183 -28.62 4.15 20.22
N ALA A 184 -28.77 3.25 21.19
CA ALA A 184 -27.89 3.15 22.35
C ALA A 184 -26.43 2.82 21.95
N ARG A 185 -26.25 1.96 20.92
CA ARG A 185 -24.93 1.66 20.37
C ARG A 185 -24.52 2.75 19.39
N ARG A 186 -23.30 3.27 19.57
CA ARG A 186 -22.75 4.35 18.73
C ARG A 186 -21.38 3.95 18.18
N MET A 187 -21.12 4.28 16.92
CA MET A 187 -19.83 4.08 16.27
C MET A 187 -19.39 5.38 15.62
N LEU A 188 -18.08 5.62 15.52
CA LEU A 188 -17.49 6.74 14.82
C LEU A 188 -17.08 6.31 13.39
N VAL A 189 -17.26 7.20 12.42
CA VAL A 189 -16.74 7.06 11.08
C VAL A 189 -15.86 8.24 10.73
N LEU A 190 -14.73 7.94 10.10
CA LEU A 190 -13.83 8.94 9.52
C LEU A 190 -14.26 9.22 8.09
N ASP A 191 -14.40 10.49 7.71
CA ASP A 191 -14.81 10.84 6.34
C ASP A 191 -13.70 10.58 5.31
N GLY A 192 -12.44 10.47 5.74
CA GLY A 192 -11.31 10.34 4.84
C GLY A 192 -11.02 11.62 4.06
N CYS A 193 -9.84 11.70 3.44
CA CYS A 193 -9.41 12.92 2.74
C CYS A 193 -10.07 13.08 1.36
N ALA A 194 -10.11 12.02 0.56
CA ALA A 194 -10.63 12.05 -0.82
C ALA A 194 -12.03 11.45 -0.94
N GLN A 195 -12.39 10.49 -0.08
CA GLN A 195 -13.64 9.71 -0.17
C GLN A 195 -14.88 10.60 -0.04
N ALA A 196 -14.87 11.57 0.87
CA ALA A 196 -16.00 12.47 1.07
C ALA A 196 -16.39 13.22 -0.21
N SER A 197 -15.42 13.50 -1.09
CA SER A 197 -15.65 14.20 -2.36
C SER A 197 -15.86 13.25 -3.54
N LEU A 198 -15.11 12.13 -3.60
CA LEU A 198 -15.18 11.19 -4.73
C LEU A 198 -16.36 10.21 -4.62
N SER A 199 -16.69 9.78 -3.41
CA SER A 199 -17.71 8.76 -3.14
C SER A 199 -18.53 9.09 -1.89
N PRO A 200 -19.22 10.22 -1.87
CA PRO A 200 -19.91 10.73 -0.67
C PRO A 200 -21.01 9.79 -0.16
N ASN A 201 -21.55 8.94 -1.03
CA ASN A 201 -22.61 8.00 -0.66
C ASN A 201 -22.11 6.79 0.15
N THR A 202 -20.80 6.50 0.18
CA THR A 202 -20.26 5.32 0.87
C THR A 202 -20.56 5.36 2.36
N ASN A 203 -20.23 6.45 3.04
CA ASN A 203 -20.51 6.61 4.47
C ASN A 203 -22.02 6.73 4.77
N ALA A 204 -22.77 7.37 3.88
CA ALA A 204 -24.23 7.45 4.01
C ALA A 204 -24.91 6.07 3.87
N ALA A 205 -24.43 5.23 2.95
CA ALA A 205 -24.91 3.86 2.80
C ALA A 205 -24.56 3.01 4.03
N ALA A 206 -23.32 3.11 4.55
CA ALA A 206 -22.91 2.44 5.78
C ALA A 206 -23.77 2.87 6.96
N ALA A 207 -24.06 4.18 7.08
CA ALA A 207 -24.91 4.71 8.13
C ALA A 207 -26.33 4.10 8.09
N ARG A 208 -26.94 3.98 6.90
CA ARG A 208 -28.27 3.36 6.74
C ARG A 208 -28.28 1.87 7.09
N VAL A 209 -27.24 1.14 6.74
CA VAL A 209 -27.12 -0.28 7.13
C VAL A 209 -26.99 -0.42 8.62
N LEU A 210 -26.13 0.37 9.26
CA LEU A 210 -25.91 0.33 10.70
C LEU A 210 -27.14 0.80 11.48
N ASP A 211 -27.86 1.79 10.99
CA ASP A 211 -29.12 2.25 11.58
C ASP A 211 -30.17 1.14 11.63
N ARG A 212 -30.30 0.32 10.58
CA ARG A 212 -31.17 -0.87 10.58
C ARG A 212 -30.72 -1.96 11.56
N LEU A 213 -29.43 -1.96 11.93
CA LEU A 213 -28.87 -2.87 12.92
C LEU A 213 -28.91 -2.29 14.36
N GLY A 214 -29.57 -1.16 14.57
CA GLY A 214 -29.65 -0.53 15.88
C GLY A 214 -28.35 0.16 16.32
N ILE A 215 -27.57 0.67 15.37
CA ILE A 215 -26.30 1.34 15.64
C ILE A 215 -26.33 2.73 15.01
N THR A 216 -26.10 3.77 15.82
CA THR A 216 -25.95 5.14 15.32
C THR A 216 -24.52 5.38 14.85
N LEU A 217 -24.35 5.79 13.59
CA LEU A 217 -23.05 6.15 13.04
C LEU A 217 -22.84 7.67 13.18
N LEU A 218 -21.79 8.06 13.92
CA LEU A 218 -21.44 9.47 14.17
C LEU A 218 -20.28 9.88 13.26
N ARG A 219 -20.38 11.04 12.64
CA ARG A 219 -19.27 11.63 11.90
C ARG A 219 -18.26 12.29 12.83
N ALA A 220 -16.99 12.16 12.49
CA ALA A 220 -15.89 12.88 13.13
C ALA A 220 -15.36 13.97 12.17
N PRO A 221 -15.98 15.17 12.11
CA PRO A 221 -15.72 16.15 11.05
C PRO A 221 -14.32 16.74 11.08
N ARG A 222 -13.58 16.62 12.19
CA ARG A 222 -12.18 17.08 12.32
C ARG A 222 -11.15 15.99 12.05
N ALA A 223 -11.56 14.74 11.88
CA ALA A 223 -10.68 13.63 11.58
C ALA A 223 -10.66 13.41 10.07
N GLY A 224 -9.72 14.04 9.39
CA GLY A 224 -9.63 14.00 7.92
C GLY A 224 -8.91 12.78 7.38
N CYS A 225 -7.68 12.55 7.81
CA CYS A 225 -6.83 11.49 7.27
C CYS A 225 -6.75 10.30 8.25
N CYS A 226 -6.78 9.09 7.70
CA CYS A 226 -6.64 7.86 8.49
C CYS A 226 -5.18 7.39 8.64
N GLY A 227 -4.21 8.16 8.21
CA GLY A 227 -2.78 7.88 8.28
C GLY A 227 -2.02 8.07 6.99
#